data_22e8a221d5c73f0f690f10cc8a99dc8c
#
_entry.id   22e8a221d5c73f0f690f10cc8a99dc8c
#
_cell.length_a   1.000
_cell.length_b   1.000
_cell.length_c   1.000
_cell.angle_alpha   90.00
_cell.angle_beta   90.00
_cell.angle_gamma   90.00
#
_symmetry.space_group_name_H-M   'P 1'
#
loop_
_entity.id
_entity.type
_entity.pdbx_description
1 polymer ?
#
loop_
_entity_poly.entity_id
_entity_poly.type
_entity_poly.pdbx_seq_one_letter_code
_entity_poly.pdbx_strand_id
1 'polypeptide(L)'
;MDTSIVSMLADNSDTVMNEAKDILIKLLSNVLKEPNNTKYRAVKLTNKTIEEKLLPASGAFEILFSVGFEEADDKLILPLGADMRIIQIFKQAITSVSKSEGKAAANE
;
A
#
# COMPACT_ATOMS: atom_id res chain seq x y z
N MET A 1 8.21 -10.56 -10.54
CA MET A 1 7.77 -10.02 -9.24
C MET A 1 6.31 -10.35 -9.02
N ASP A 2 6.03 -11.03 -7.92
CA ASP A 2 4.66 -11.45 -7.62
C ASP A 2 3.93 -10.35 -6.86
N THR A 3 2.93 -9.75 -7.49
CA THR A 3 2.12 -8.69 -6.88
C THR A 3 0.72 -9.18 -6.50
N SER A 4 0.51 -10.50 -6.51
CA SER A 4 -0.84 -11.02 -6.24
C SER A 4 -1.36 -10.64 -4.85
N ILE A 5 -0.46 -10.32 -3.92
CA ILE A 5 -0.86 -9.91 -2.57
C ILE A 5 -1.78 -8.69 -2.59
N VAL A 6 -1.65 -7.82 -3.62
CA VAL A 6 -2.48 -6.61 -3.67
C VAL A 6 -3.96 -6.95 -3.87
N SER A 7 -4.27 -8.14 -4.37
CA SER A 7 -5.66 -8.54 -4.55
C SER A 7 -6.41 -8.67 -3.22
N MET A 8 -5.68 -8.80 -2.10
CA MET A 8 -6.33 -8.83 -0.79
C MET A 8 -7.09 -7.56 -0.48
N LEU A 9 -6.72 -6.45 -1.11
CA LEU A 9 -7.45 -5.20 -0.91
C LEU A 9 -8.91 -5.32 -1.38
N ALA A 10 -9.15 -6.12 -2.39
CA ALA A 10 -10.51 -6.32 -2.91
C ALA A 10 -11.40 -7.11 -1.95
N ASP A 11 -10.83 -7.74 -0.94
CA ASP A 11 -11.61 -8.46 0.07
C ASP A 11 -12.28 -7.52 1.07
N ASN A 12 -11.91 -6.25 1.06
CA ASN A 12 -12.48 -5.25 1.95
C ASN A 12 -13.75 -4.65 1.33
N SER A 13 -14.51 -3.90 2.14
CA SER A 13 -15.61 -3.12 1.60
C SER A 13 -15.07 -2.06 0.63
N ASP A 14 -15.94 -1.54 -0.22
CA ASP A 14 -15.52 -0.51 -1.18
C ASP A 14 -14.87 0.68 -0.49
N THR A 15 -15.47 1.15 0.60
CA THR A 15 -14.93 2.30 1.33
C THR A 15 -13.54 2.01 1.88
N VAL A 16 -13.39 0.88 2.56
CA VAL A 16 -12.10 0.51 3.15
C VAL A 16 -11.05 0.31 2.06
N MET A 17 -11.41 -0.40 0.99
CA MET A 17 -10.50 -0.64 -0.11
C MET A 17 -10.02 0.67 -0.73
N ASN A 18 -10.94 1.58 -1.03
CA ASN A 18 -10.59 2.84 -1.68
C ASN A 18 -9.73 3.72 -0.79
N GLU A 19 -10.04 3.79 0.50
CA GLU A 19 -9.22 4.57 1.43
C GLU A 19 -7.82 4.01 1.57
N ALA A 20 -7.71 2.68 1.68
CA ALA A 20 -6.41 2.04 1.78
C ALA A 20 -5.59 2.23 0.50
N LYS A 21 -6.23 2.10 -0.67
CA LYS A 21 -5.55 2.33 -1.93
C LYS A 21 -4.98 3.75 -2.01
N ASP A 22 -5.78 4.74 -1.67
CA ASP A 22 -5.33 6.13 -1.71
C ASP A 22 -4.10 6.34 -0.84
N ILE A 23 -4.13 5.81 0.38
CA ILE A 23 -3.02 5.98 1.30
C ILE A 23 -1.77 5.23 0.80
N LEU A 24 -1.94 3.99 0.36
CA LEU A 24 -0.82 3.20 -0.13
C LEU A 24 -0.17 3.87 -1.35
N ILE A 25 -0.99 4.33 -2.29
CA ILE A 25 -0.46 5.00 -3.49
C ILE A 25 0.29 6.26 -3.09
N LYS A 26 -0.27 7.02 -2.15
CA LYS A 26 0.39 8.24 -1.70
C LYS A 26 1.73 7.96 -1.03
N LEU A 27 1.77 6.95 -0.16
CA LEU A 27 3.01 6.57 0.53
C LEU A 27 4.09 6.15 -0.46
N LEU A 28 3.74 5.30 -1.41
CA LEU A 28 4.70 4.81 -2.39
C LEU A 28 5.11 5.90 -3.36
N SER A 29 4.17 6.77 -3.75
CA SER A 29 4.49 7.89 -4.64
C SER A 29 5.47 8.86 -4.00
N ASN A 30 5.30 9.14 -2.71
CA ASN A 30 6.21 10.03 -2.00
C ASN A 30 7.63 9.47 -1.96
N VAL A 31 7.76 8.16 -1.71
CA VAL A 31 9.07 7.51 -1.70
C VAL A 31 9.71 7.58 -3.08
N LEU A 32 8.93 7.33 -4.14
CA LEU A 32 9.45 7.35 -5.50
C LEU A 32 9.89 8.78 -5.89
N LYS A 33 9.15 9.77 -5.44
CA LYS A 33 9.44 11.16 -5.76
C LYS A 33 10.70 11.65 -5.04
N GLU A 34 10.88 11.25 -3.77
CA GLU A 34 12.02 11.69 -2.97
C GLU A 34 12.59 10.49 -2.20
N PRO A 35 13.28 9.59 -2.90
CA PRO A 35 13.71 8.34 -2.26
C PRO A 35 14.71 8.52 -1.13
N ASN A 36 15.39 9.67 -1.07
CA ASN A 36 16.34 9.95 0.00
C ASN A 36 15.73 10.68 1.19
N ASN A 37 14.44 10.99 1.13
CA ASN A 37 13.78 11.70 2.21
C ASN A 37 13.32 10.69 3.26
N THR A 38 14.01 10.67 4.41
CA THR A 38 13.72 9.71 5.46
C THR A 38 12.30 9.82 6.01
N LYS A 39 11.71 11.01 5.91
CA LYS A 39 10.34 11.22 6.36
C LYS A 39 9.36 10.32 5.60
N TYR A 40 9.58 10.15 4.30
CA TYR A 40 8.70 9.31 3.48
C TYR A 40 9.01 7.82 3.61
N ARG A 41 10.14 7.48 4.20
CA ARG A 41 10.53 6.09 4.39
C ARG A 41 10.08 5.54 5.74
N ALA A 42 9.32 6.31 6.49
CA ALA A 42 8.78 5.86 7.79
C ALA A 42 7.27 6.09 7.81
N VAL A 43 6.54 5.07 8.23
CA VAL A 43 5.08 5.12 8.38
C VAL A 43 4.77 4.90 9.85
N LYS A 44 4.27 5.92 10.52
CA LYS A 44 3.94 5.82 11.94
C LYS A 44 2.62 5.12 12.12
N LEU A 45 2.63 4.01 12.86
CA LEU A 45 1.40 3.25 13.11
C LEU A 45 0.46 3.96 14.08
N THR A 46 0.99 4.95 14.80
CA THR A 46 0.18 5.77 15.70
C THR A 46 -0.47 6.96 14.99
N ASN A 47 -0.12 7.19 13.72
CA ASN A 47 -0.76 8.23 12.94
C ASN A 47 -2.24 7.91 12.80
N LYS A 48 -3.09 8.90 13.08
CA LYS A 48 -4.53 8.67 13.11
C LYS A 48 -5.07 8.19 11.77
N THR A 49 -4.61 8.76 10.67
CA THR A 49 -5.06 8.36 9.35
C THR A 49 -4.69 6.91 9.06
N ILE A 50 -3.46 6.52 9.40
CA ILE A 50 -3.00 5.14 9.22
C ILE A 50 -3.84 4.20 10.08
N GLU A 51 -4.07 4.58 11.32
CA GLU A 51 -4.81 3.74 12.26
C GLU A 51 -6.26 3.54 11.81
N GLU A 52 -6.88 4.59 11.32
CA GLU A 52 -8.29 4.54 10.95
C GLU A 52 -8.55 3.98 9.56
N LYS A 53 -7.64 4.20 8.62
CA LYS A 53 -7.91 3.91 7.21
C LYS A 53 -7.05 2.80 6.64
N LEU A 54 -5.87 2.56 7.18
CA LEU A 54 -4.99 1.52 6.68
C LEU A 54 -5.02 0.27 7.55
N LEU A 55 -5.01 0.46 8.86
CA LEU A 55 -4.96 -0.66 9.79
C LEU A 55 -6.13 -1.65 9.61
N PRO A 56 -7.38 -1.19 9.42
CA PRO A 56 -8.49 -2.12 9.24
C PRO A 56 -8.54 -2.79 7.87
N ALA A 57 -7.74 -2.34 6.91
CA ALA A 57 -7.78 -2.90 5.56
C ALA A 57 -6.98 -4.18 5.48
N SER A 58 -7.64 -5.28 5.11
CA SER A 58 -6.96 -6.54 4.90
C SER A 58 -5.95 -6.42 3.77
N GLY A 59 -4.74 -6.92 4.00
CA GLY A 59 -3.69 -6.93 3.00
C GLY A 59 -2.84 -5.68 2.94
N ALA A 60 -3.25 -4.57 3.56
CA ALA A 60 -2.51 -3.32 3.45
C ALA A 60 -1.09 -3.42 4.02
N PHE A 61 -0.95 -3.95 5.22
CA PHE A 61 0.38 -4.09 5.81
C PHE A 61 1.20 -5.16 5.10
N GLU A 62 0.56 -6.24 4.67
CA GLU A 62 1.24 -7.28 3.90
C GLU A 62 1.85 -6.70 2.62
N ILE A 63 1.14 -5.79 1.98
CA ILE A 63 1.66 -5.10 0.79
C ILE A 63 2.88 -4.27 1.16
N LEU A 64 2.82 -3.52 2.25
CA LEU A 64 3.96 -2.71 2.68
C LEU A 64 5.17 -3.58 3.00
N PHE A 65 4.97 -4.71 3.69
CA PHE A 65 6.07 -5.64 3.94
C PHE A 65 6.64 -6.18 2.63
N SER A 66 5.77 -6.45 1.65
CA SER A 66 6.21 -6.99 0.37
C SER A 66 7.06 -5.99 -0.42
N VAL A 67 6.81 -4.69 -0.28
CA VAL A 67 7.64 -3.69 -0.96
C VAL A 67 8.94 -3.40 -0.21
N GLY A 68 9.10 -3.94 0.99
CA GLY A 68 10.36 -3.83 1.71
C GLY A 68 10.30 -3.13 3.06
N PHE A 69 9.15 -2.62 3.47
CA PHE A 69 9.03 -2.01 4.79
C PHE A 69 9.25 -3.04 5.89
N GLU A 70 9.88 -2.61 6.98
CA GLU A 70 10.16 -3.45 8.14
C GLU A 70 9.56 -2.82 9.39
N GLU A 71 9.05 -3.65 10.27
CA GLU A 71 8.46 -3.18 11.52
C GLU A 71 9.55 -2.74 12.49
N ALA A 72 9.36 -1.58 13.11
CA ALA A 72 10.32 -1.03 14.09
C ALA A 72 9.53 -0.23 15.12
N ASP A 73 9.38 -0.78 16.32
CA ASP A 73 8.61 -0.18 17.40
C ASP A 73 7.18 0.12 16.95
N ASP A 74 6.79 1.38 16.87
CA ASP A 74 5.43 1.77 16.52
C ASP A 74 5.33 2.28 15.08
N LYS A 75 6.26 1.87 14.21
CA LYS A 75 6.28 2.35 12.84
C LYS A 75 6.83 1.29 11.90
N LEU A 76 6.64 1.53 10.60
CA LEU A 76 7.24 0.74 9.55
C LEU A 76 8.29 1.60 8.87
N ILE A 77 9.46 1.02 8.62
CA ILE A 77 10.58 1.74 8.03
C ILE A 77 11.02 1.05 6.75
N LEU A 78 11.24 1.84 5.70
CA LEU A 78 11.77 1.32 4.44
C LEU A 78 13.29 1.45 4.47
N PRO A 79 14.03 0.33 4.48
CA PRO A 79 15.50 0.37 4.52
C PRO A 79 16.09 1.09 3.32
N LEU A 80 17.29 1.63 3.49
CA LEU A 80 17.96 2.37 2.41
C LEU A 80 18.25 1.51 1.19
N GLY A 81 18.37 0.20 1.37
CA GLY A 81 18.64 -0.71 0.26
C GLY A 81 17.41 -1.14 -0.51
N ALA A 82 16.23 -0.61 -0.20
CA ALA A 82 15.01 -1.01 -0.87
C ALA A 82 15.05 -0.67 -2.36
N ASP A 83 14.51 -1.57 -3.17
CA ASP A 83 14.52 -1.42 -4.63
C ASP A 83 13.35 -0.57 -5.09
N MET A 84 13.65 0.59 -5.64
CA MET A 84 12.61 1.51 -6.12
C MET A 84 11.77 0.92 -7.24
N ARG A 85 12.32 -0.02 -8.00
CA ARG A 85 11.57 -0.69 -9.07
C ARG A 85 10.44 -1.53 -8.49
N ILE A 86 10.70 -2.19 -7.36
CA ILE A 86 9.66 -2.97 -6.68
C ILE A 86 8.54 -2.05 -6.21
N ILE A 87 8.89 -0.90 -5.66
CA ILE A 87 7.91 0.08 -5.21
C ILE A 87 7.05 0.56 -6.37
N GLN A 88 7.66 0.84 -7.52
CA GLN A 88 6.93 1.26 -8.71
C GLN A 88 5.95 0.19 -9.19
N ILE A 89 6.40 -1.07 -9.20
CA ILE A 89 5.58 -2.19 -9.63
C ILE A 89 4.36 -2.34 -8.71
N PHE A 90 4.58 -2.29 -7.40
CA PHE A 90 3.47 -2.40 -6.45
C PHE A 90 2.53 -1.21 -6.54
N LYS A 91 3.06 -0.02 -6.74
CA LYS A 91 2.21 1.16 -6.91
C LYS A 91 1.26 0.97 -8.08
N GLN A 92 1.75 0.50 -9.21
CA GLN A 92 0.91 0.25 -10.38
C GLN A 92 -0.11 -0.85 -10.11
N ALA A 93 0.32 -1.91 -9.45
CA ALA A 93 -0.58 -3.02 -9.13
C ALA A 93 -1.71 -2.56 -8.21
N ILE A 94 -1.40 -1.74 -7.20
CA ILE A 94 -2.40 -1.21 -6.29
C ILE A 94 -3.38 -0.31 -7.03
N THR A 95 -2.87 0.52 -7.93
CA THR A 95 -3.72 1.41 -8.73
C THR A 95 -4.73 0.61 -9.55
N SER A 96 -4.34 -0.58 -9.99
CA SER A 96 -5.18 -1.42 -10.83
C SER A 96 -6.18 -2.27 -10.05
N VAL A 97 -6.05 -2.37 -8.73
CA VAL A 97 -6.95 -3.20 -7.94
C VAL A 97 -8.35 -2.63 -7.94
N SER A 98 -9.33 -3.48 -8.18
CA SER A 98 -10.74 -3.10 -8.10
C SER A 98 -11.55 -4.34 -7.75
N LYS A 99 -12.79 -4.15 -7.37
CA LYS A 99 -13.68 -5.26 -7.09
C LYS A 99 -14.06 -5.92 -8.40
N SER A 100 -13.86 -7.24 -8.48
CA SER A 100 -14.06 -7.96 -9.72
C SER A 100 -15.53 -8.04 -10.14
N GLU A 101 -16.41 -8.04 -9.20
CA GLU A 101 -17.83 -8.06 -9.54
C GLU A 101 -18.29 -6.73 -10.11
N GLY A 102 -17.46 -5.89 -10.07
CA GLY A 102 -17.73 -4.64 -10.78
C GLY A 102 -17.55 -4.83 -12.25
N LYS A 103 -17.28 -6.04 -12.16
CA LYS A 103 -17.05 -6.04 -13.24
C LYS A 103 -17.33 -6.32 -14.04
N ALA A 104 -17.48 -6.66 -13.42
CA ALA A 104 -17.77 -7.03 -14.09
C ALA A 104 -18.33 -6.89 -14.79
N ALA A 105 -18.35 -6.95 -14.47
CA ALA A 105 -18.77 -6.87 -15.10
C ALA A 105 -19.11 -6.44 -15.85
N ALA A 106 -18.95 -6.42 -15.64
CA ALA A 106 -19.26 -6.09 -16.27
C ALA A 106 -19.59 -5.78 -17.03
N ASN A 107 -19.57 -5.93 -16.90
CA ASN A 107 -19.88 -5.65 -17.60
C ASN A 107 -20.09 -5.41 -18.34
N GLU A 108 -20.03 -5.77 -18.10
CA GLU A 108 -20.07 -5.56 -18.75
C GLU A 108 -20.24 -5.45 -19.30
#